data_252429528946913c530f4fd920f564d6
#
_entry.id   252429528946913c530f4fd920f564d6
#
_cell.length_a   1.000
_cell.length_b   1.000
_cell.length_c   1.000
_cell.angle_alpha   90.00
_cell.angle_beta   90.00
_cell.angle_gamma   90.00
#
_symmetry.space_group_name_H-M   'P 1'
#
loop_
_entity.id
_entity.type
_entity.pdbx_description
1 polymer ?
#
loop_
_entity_poly.entity_id
_entity_poly.type
_entity_poly.pdbx_seq_one_letter_code
_entity_poly.pdbx_strand_id
1 'polypeptide(L)' 'MSYIDKPLKILDTKEKVLRTKTIPMVKVLWRNHALEEATWEVEDDMRKKYPELFP' A
#
# COMPACT_ATOMS: atom_id res chain seq x y z
N MET A 1 -13.62 -17.98 8.74
CA MET A 1 -12.21 -18.01 8.50
C MET A 1 -11.73 -16.84 7.66
N SER A 2 -10.65 -16.32 8.01
CA SER A 2 -10.08 -15.24 7.24
C SER A 2 -8.74 -15.68 6.70
N TYR A 3 -8.31 -15.00 5.71
CA TYR A 3 -6.96 -15.15 5.22
C TYR A 3 -6.30 -13.79 5.26
N ILE A 4 -5.01 -13.81 5.28
CA ILE A 4 -4.26 -12.60 5.49
C ILE A 4 -3.67 -12.15 4.17
N ASP A 5 -3.98 -10.92 3.79
CA ASP A 5 -3.33 -10.29 2.67
C ASP A 5 -1.93 -9.90 3.11
N LYS A 6 -0.97 -10.20 2.28
CA LYS A 6 0.40 -9.94 2.60
C LYS A 6 0.98 -8.98 1.56
N PRO A 7 1.53 -7.85 2.00
CA PRO A 7 2.14 -6.93 1.06
C PRO A 7 3.49 -7.48 0.61
N LEU A 8 3.70 -7.50 -0.69
CA LEU A 8 4.94 -8.03 -1.25
C LEU A 8 5.93 -6.92 -1.53
N LYS A 9 5.48 -5.83 -2.14
CA LYS A 9 6.37 -4.72 -2.45
C LYS A 9 5.55 -3.53 -2.91
N ILE A 10 6.23 -2.39 -2.98
CA ILE A 10 5.64 -1.17 -3.51
C ILE A 10 6.02 -1.07 -4.98
N LEU A 11 5.01 -0.92 -5.83
CA LEU A 11 5.20 -0.88 -7.28
C LEU A 11 5.39 0.55 -7.80
N ASP A 12 4.74 1.51 -7.14
CA ASP A 12 4.74 2.88 -7.64
C ASP A 12 4.35 3.81 -6.50
N THR A 13 4.57 5.09 -6.71
CA THR A 13 4.17 6.12 -5.76
C THR A 13 3.53 7.27 -6.52
N LYS A 14 2.65 7.99 -5.84
CA LYS A 14 2.07 9.20 -6.39
C LYS A 14 1.56 10.05 -5.26
N GLU A 15 1.16 11.27 -5.58
CA GLU A 15 0.55 12.17 -4.62
C GLU A 15 -0.87 12.46 -5.04
N LYS A 16 -1.79 12.35 -4.10
CA LYS A 16 -3.17 12.73 -4.32
C LYS A 16 -3.32 14.17 -3.85
N VAL A 17 -3.55 15.07 -4.79
CA VAL A 17 -3.65 16.49 -4.49
C VAL A 17 -5.10 16.83 -4.20
N LEU A 18 -5.34 17.34 -2.99
CA LEU A 18 -6.64 17.81 -2.57
C LEU A 18 -6.57 19.32 -2.46
N ARG A 19 -7.73 19.93 -2.21
CA ARG A 19 -7.81 21.39 -2.17
C ARG A 19 -6.84 21.99 -1.15
N THR A 20 -6.74 21.38 0.01
CA THR A 20 -5.97 21.95 1.12
C THR A 20 -4.75 21.14 1.50
N LYS A 21 -4.51 20.01 0.86
CA LYS A 21 -3.37 19.16 1.25
C LYS A 21 -3.03 18.18 0.15
N THR A 22 -1.88 17.58 0.31
CA THR A 22 -1.40 16.54 -0.60
C THR A 22 -1.18 15.27 0.22
N ILE A 23 -1.68 14.16 -0.29
CA ILE A 23 -1.59 12.87 0.40
C ILE A 23 -0.69 11.94 -0.41
N PRO A 24 0.44 11.52 0.15
CA PRO A 24 1.30 10.53 -0.52
C PRO A 24 0.60 9.17 -0.59
N MET A 25 0.65 8.54 -1.75
CA MET A 25 0.04 7.24 -1.97
C MET A 25 1.07 6.29 -2.52
N VAL A 26 0.91 5.01 -2.20
CA VAL A 26 1.78 3.97 -2.73
C VAL A 26 0.94 2.88 -3.37
N LYS A 27 1.44 2.34 -4.46
CA LYS A 27 0.80 1.20 -5.11
C LYS A 27 1.45 -0.06 -4.56
N VAL A 28 0.65 -0.84 -3.84
CA VAL A 28 1.15 -2.01 -3.13
C VAL A 28 0.72 -3.26 -3.85
N LEU A 29 1.66 -4.16 -4.07
CA LEU A 29 1.36 -5.48 -4.60
C LEU A 29 1.09 -6.41 -3.43
N TRP A 30 -0.09 -6.99 -3.42
CA TRP A 30 -0.53 -7.89 -2.36
C TRP A 30 -0.56 -9.32 -2.84
N ARG A 31 -0.32 -10.20 -1.92
CA ARG A 31 -0.54 -11.62 -2.18
C ARG A 31 -1.65 -12.13 -1.27
N ASN A 32 -2.66 -12.71 -1.90
CA ASN A 32 -3.81 -13.24 -1.21
C ASN A 32 -4.09 -14.61 -1.80
N HIS A 33 -3.88 -15.67 -1.03
CA HIS A 33 -3.93 -17.04 -1.52
C HIS A 33 -2.91 -17.20 -2.65
N ALA A 34 -3.37 -17.61 -3.83
CA ALA A 34 -2.50 -17.76 -4.99
C ALA A 34 -2.57 -16.56 -5.93
N LEU A 35 -3.32 -15.55 -5.53
CA LEU A 35 -3.54 -14.38 -6.39
C LEU A 35 -2.69 -13.22 -5.95
N GLU A 36 -2.27 -12.44 -6.92
CA GLU A 36 -1.57 -11.19 -6.66
C GLU A 36 -2.40 -10.06 -7.26
N GLU A 37 -2.55 -8.99 -6.49
CA GLU A 37 -3.24 -7.81 -6.99
C GLU A 37 -2.60 -6.57 -6.42
N ALA A 38 -2.78 -5.47 -7.11
CA ALA A 38 -2.18 -4.20 -6.70
C ALA A 38 -3.28 -3.19 -6.39
N THR A 39 -3.09 -2.44 -5.30
CA THR A 39 -4.03 -1.40 -4.90
C THR A 39 -3.25 -0.16 -4.49
N TRP A 40 -3.91 1.00 -4.60
CA TRP A 40 -3.34 2.25 -4.12
C TRP A 40 -3.73 2.44 -2.66
N GLU A 41 -2.74 2.70 -1.81
CA GLU A 41 -2.94 2.87 -0.38
C GLU A 41 -2.29 4.16 0.08
N VAL A 42 -2.77 4.70 1.19
CA VAL A 42 -2.14 5.87 1.81
C VAL A 42 -0.80 5.44 2.40
N GLU A 43 0.26 6.15 2.04
CA GLU A 43 1.61 5.77 2.48
C GLU A 43 1.72 5.71 3.99
N ASP A 44 1.20 6.70 4.70
CA ASP A 44 1.30 6.74 6.16
C ASP A 44 0.65 5.52 6.81
N ASP A 45 -0.49 5.09 6.30
CA ASP A 45 -1.16 3.91 6.83
C ASP A 45 -0.32 2.67 6.63
N MET A 46 0.28 2.56 5.45
CA MET A 46 1.11 1.40 5.16
C MET A 46 2.38 1.38 5.97
N ARG A 47 2.96 2.55 6.24
CA ARG A 47 4.14 2.62 7.10
C ARG A 47 3.84 2.16 8.52
N LYS A 48 2.65 2.46 9.00
CA LYS A 48 2.26 2.04 10.35
C LYS A 48 2.01 0.55 10.45
N LYS A 49 1.37 -0.01 9.41
CA LYS A 49 1.01 -1.42 9.44
C LYS A 49 2.14 -2.33 8.99
N TYR A 50 2.93 -1.89 8.04
CA TYR A 50 3.97 -2.72 7.43
C TYR A 50 5.25 -1.92 7.26
N PRO A 51 5.89 -1.54 8.36
CA PRO A 51 7.10 -0.71 8.28
C PRO A 51 8.24 -1.37 7.51
N GLU A 52 8.23 -2.68 7.40
CA GLU A 52 9.27 -3.40 6.68
C GLU A 52 9.27 -3.08 5.18
N LEU A 53 8.18 -2.54 4.66
CA LEU A 53 8.14 -2.12 3.25
C LEU A 53 8.90 -0.81 3.00
N PHE A 54 9.25 -0.12 4.08
CA PHE A 54 9.87 1.20 3.99
C PHE A 54 11.18 1.20 4.80
N PRO A 55 12.19 0.52 4.30
CA PRO A 55 13.47 0.41 5.00
C PRO A 55 14.22 1.72 5.11
#